data_d611f2d5560d259610fd5d60832d05c7
#
_entry.id   d611f2d5560d259610fd5d60832d05c7
#
_cell.length_a   1.000
_cell.length_b   1.000
_cell.length_c   1.000
_cell.angle_alpha   90.00
_cell.angle_beta   90.00
_cell.angle_gamma   90.00
#
_symmetry.space_group_name_H-M   'P 1'
#
loop_
_entity.id
_entity.type
_entity.pdbx_description
1 polymer ?
#
loop_
_entity_poly.entity_id
_entity_poly.type
_entity_poly.pdbx_seq_one_letter_code
_entity_poly.pdbx_strand_id
1 'polypeptide(L)'
;MKSGPETYLYRKQVNGRGTFGSVIIEIIQTTNHSIVTDACEWKTHRDDYPKFIGVKLWLDSAILAANAMIENLILPEKIEIIVKDIIGLPIDTCPSHIGAATIIGIFDYCEMPLSKENIKLVDEFIGKNSHSSLLPDYNKLCLMLNQL
;
A
#
# COMPACT_ATOMS: atom_id res chain seq x y z
N MET A 1 -8.12 15.35 -6.97
CA MET A 1 -8.05 14.26 -5.98
C MET A 1 -9.40 13.56 -5.91
N LYS A 2 -9.44 12.25 -5.81
CA LYS A 2 -10.70 11.51 -5.66
C LYS A 2 -11.37 11.85 -4.33
N SER A 3 -12.55 11.31 -4.07
CA SER A 3 -13.27 11.54 -2.82
C SER A 3 -13.92 10.25 -2.33
N GLY A 4 -14.00 10.08 -1.02
CA GLY A 4 -14.54 8.88 -0.38
C GLY A 4 -13.58 7.71 -0.42
N PRO A 5 -13.98 6.56 0.17
CA PRO A 5 -13.15 5.35 0.16
C PRO A 5 -13.01 4.78 -1.25
N GLU A 6 -11.78 4.37 -1.59
CA GLU A 6 -11.44 3.72 -2.86
C GLU A 6 -10.69 2.43 -2.58
N THR A 7 -10.99 1.40 -3.36
CA THR A 7 -10.32 0.09 -3.26
C THR A 7 -9.22 -0.01 -4.30
N TYR A 8 -8.03 -0.39 -3.86
CA TYR A 8 -6.90 -0.60 -4.73
C TYR A 8 -6.37 -2.01 -4.61
N LEU A 9 -5.97 -2.56 -5.74
CA LEU A 9 -5.61 -3.96 -5.86
C LEU A 9 -4.26 -4.09 -6.55
N TYR A 10 -3.35 -4.84 -5.94
CA TYR A 10 -2.16 -5.34 -6.61
C TYR A 10 -2.35 -6.83 -6.89
N ARG A 11 -2.37 -7.18 -8.16
CA ARG A 11 -2.60 -8.56 -8.60
C ARG A 11 -1.73 -8.85 -9.81
N LYS A 12 -0.84 -9.86 -9.68
CA LYS A 12 -0.03 -10.35 -10.78
C LYS A 12 0.09 -11.86 -10.71
N GLN A 13 0.31 -12.46 -11.87
CA GLN A 13 0.57 -13.89 -11.98
C GLN A 13 1.95 -14.04 -12.61
N VAL A 14 2.88 -14.65 -11.87
CA VAL A 14 4.27 -14.85 -12.32
C VAL A 14 4.62 -16.31 -12.08
N ASN A 15 5.03 -17.01 -13.16
CA ASN A 15 5.44 -18.43 -13.09
C ASN A 15 4.40 -19.32 -12.42
N GLY A 16 3.12 -19.13 -12.73
CA GLY A 16 2.03 -19.92 -12.17
C GLY A 16 1.67 -19.60 -10.73
N ARG A 17 2.30 -18.61 -10.11
CA ARG A 17 1.97 -18.15 -8.76
C ARG A 17 1.19 -16.85 -8.82
N GLY A 18 0.04 -16.83 -8.13
CA GLY A 18 -0.72 -15.62 -7.94
C GLY A 18 -0.11 -14.75 -6.85
N THR A 19 -0.14 -13.44 -7.06
CA THR A 19 0.13 -12.45 -6.02
C THR A 19 -1.11 -11.59 -5.87
N PHE A 20 -1.52 -11.32 -4.63
CA PHE A 20 -2.73 -10.56 -4.38
C PHE A 20 -2.54 -9.70 -3.14
N GLY A 21 -3.00 -8.48 -3.22
CA GLY A 21 -3.11 -7.60 -2.05
C GLY A 21 -4.07 -6.47 -2.37
N SER A 22 -4.95 -6.16 -1.44
CA SER A 22 -5.94 -5.10 -1.61
C SER A 22 -6.01 -4.22 -0.37
N VAL A 23 -6.19 -2.93 -0.59
CA VAL A 23 -6.34 -1.93 0.47
C VAL A 23 -7.49 -1.00 0.10
N ILE A 24 -8.25 -0.60 1.11
CA ILE A 24 -9.24 0.46 0.97
C ILE A 24 -8.69 1.67 1.70
N ILE A 25 -8.52 2.77 0.98
CA ILE A 25 -8.03 4.04 1.56
C ILE A 25 -8.99 5.17 1.24
N GLU A 26 -8.94 6.16 2.10
CA GLU A 26 -9.56 7.46 1.86
C GLU A 26 -8.52 8.52 2.16
N ILE A 27 -8.36 9.49 1.27
CA ILE A 27 -7.40 10.57 1.44
C ILE A 27 -8.16 11.88 1.50
N ILE A 28 -7.90 12.67 2.53
CA ILE A 28 -8.49 13.99 2.71
C ILE A 28 -7.40 15.04 2.83
N GLN A 29 -7.72 16.24 2.42
CA GLN A 29 -6.84 17.39 2.58
C GLN A 29 -6.78 17.80 4.05
N THR A 30 -5.59 18.17 4.51
CA THR A 30 -5.40 18.71 5.87
C THR A 30 -4.62 20.01 5.82
N THR A 31 -4.71 20.80 6.89
CA THR A 31 -4.06 22.13 6.96
C THR A 31 -2.74 22.10 7.73
N ASN A 32 -2.49 21.07 8.54
CA ASN A 32 -1.31 20.99 9.40
C ASN A 32 -0.14 20.29 8.69
N HIS A 33 -0.02 19.00 8.89
CA HIS A 33 1.01 18.17 8.26
C HIS A 33 0.39 16.88 7.78
N SER A 34 1.00 16.25 6.80
CA SER A 34 0.52 14.97 6.29
C SER A 34 0.66 13.89 7.36
N ILE A 35 -0.33 13.00 7.44
CA ILE A 35 -0.40 11.97 8.46
C ILE A 35 -1.06 10.72 7.89
N VAL A 36 -0.72 9.55 8.45
CA VAL A 36 -1.38 8.28 8.16
C VAL A 36 -2.20 7.87 9.38
N THR A 37 -3.46 7.51 9.14
CA THR A 37 -4.40 7.09 10.19
C THR A 37 -4.83 5.66 9.96
N ASP A 38 -4.70 4.82 10.99
CA ASP A 38 -5.23 3.46 11.00
C ASP A 38 -6.70 3.50 11.43
N ALA A 39 -7.59 3.23 10.48
CA ALA A 39 -9.02 3.07 10.71
C ALA A 39 -9.51 1.72 10.16
N CYS A 40 -8.61 0.72 10.14
CA CYS A 40 -8.92 -0.60 9.60
C CYS A 40 -9.99 -1.30 10.42
N GLU A 41 -11.09 -1.68 9.78
CA GLU A 41 -12.23 -2.33 10.43
C GLU A 41 -12.18 -3.85 10.33
N TRP A 42 -11.30 -4.39 9.48
CA TRP A 42 -11.15 -5.84 9.27
C TRP A 42 -12.48 -6.53 8.88
N LYS A 43 -13.26 -5.91 7.99
CA LYS A 43 -14.57 -6.43 7.62
C LYS A 43 -14.50 -7.83 7.01
N THR A 44 -13.53 -8.06 6.13
CA THR A 44 -13.32 -9.37 5.48
C THR A 44 -12.62 -10.36 6.40
N HIS A 45 -11.69 -9.89 7.24
CA HIS A 45 -10.84 -10.74 8.08
C HIS A 45 -11.18 -10.66 9.57
N ARG A 46 -12.43 -10.38 9.89
CA ARG A 46 -12.88 -10.21 11.27
C ARG A 46 -12.58 -11.44 12.14
N ASP A 47 -12.75 -12.64 11.59
CA ASP A 47 -12.52 -13.89 12.31
C ASP A 47 -11.06 -14.31 12.32
N ASP A 48 -10.24 -13.73 11.44
CA ASP A 48 -8.82 -14.06 11.31
C ASP A 48 -7.94 -13.19 12.20
N TYR A 49 -8.37 -11.96 12.49
CA TYR A 49 -7.64 -11.02 13.32
C TYR A 49 -8.14 -11.09 14.77
N PRO A 50 -7.27 -11.15 15.77
CA PRO A 50 -5.80 -11.16 15.75
C PRO A 50 -5.15 -12.55 15.67
N LYS A 51 -5.91 -13.60 15.38
CA LYS A 51 -5.45 -14.99 15.43
C LYS A 51 -4.35 -15.30 14.43
N PHE A 52 -4.34 -14.62 13.29
CA PHE A 52 -3.38 -14.82 12.22
C PHE A 52 -2.40 -13.65 12.19
N ILE A 53 -1.16 -13.91 12.61
CA ILE A 53 -0.12 -12.88 12.71
C ILE A 53 0.13 -12.17 11.37
N GLY A 54 0.05 -12.90 10.25
CA GLY A 54 0.23 -12.33 8.92
C GLY A 54 -0.73 -11.18 8.62
N VAL A 55 -1.95 -11.26 9.11
CA VAL A 55 -2.97 -10.20 8.90
C VAL A 55 -2.53 -8.88 9.52
N LYS A 56 -1.95 -8.92 10.73
CA LYS A 56 -1.40 -7.72 11.35
C LYS A 56 -0.25 -7.13 10.52
N LEU A 57 0.62 -7.98 9.97
CA LEU A 57 1.72 -7.52 9.14
C LEU A 57 1.23 -6.86 7.84
N TRP A 58 0.08 -7.27 7.32
CA TRP A 58 -0.52 -6.60 6.17
C TRP A 58 -0.87 -5.15 6.50
N LEU A 59 -1.51 -4.91 7.63
CA LEU A 59 -1.84 -3.55 8.08
C LEU A 59 -0.56 -2.74 8.33
N ASP A 60 0.39 -3.30 9.04
CA ASP A 60 1.67 -2.64 9.31
C ASP A 60 2.35 -2.24 8.00
N SER A 61 2.29 -3.09 6.98
CA SER A 61 2.85 -2.82 5.65
C SER A 61 2.16 -1.64 4.96
N ALA A 62 0.82 -1.58 5.01
CA ALA A 62 0.07 -0.45 4.44
C ALA A 62 0.46 0.87 5.11
N ILE A 63 0.55 0.87 6.45
CA ILE A 63 0.92 2.05 7.22
C ILE A 63 2.35 2.50 6.89
N LEU A 64 3.30 1.56 6.84
CA LEU A 64 4.69 1.86 6.48
C LEU A 64 4.82 2.41 5.06
N ALA A 65 4.10 1.82 4.10
CA ALA A 65 4.12 2.27 2.71
C ALA A 65 3.55 3.69 2.59
N ALA A 66 2.43 3.96 3.24
CA ALA A 66 1.81 5.29 3.25
C ALA A 66 2.74 6.33 3.90
N ASN A 67 3.36 6.00 5.02
CA ASN A 67 4.32 6.90 5.68
C ASN A 67 5.54 7.16 4.78
N ALA A 68 6.04 6.14 4.09
CA ALA A 68 7.16 6.31 3.16
C ALA A 68 6.80 7.27 2.02
N MET A 69 5.57 7.22 1.52
CA MET A 69 5.09 8.15 0.51
C MET A 69 5.09 9.60 1.03
N ILE A 70 4.60 9.80 2.24
CA ILE A 70 4.58 11.13 2.86
C ILE A 70 6.01 11.68 3.07
N GLU A 71 6.92 10.83 3.53
CA GLU A 71 8.28 11.26 3.89
C GLU A 71 9.19 11.48 2.69
N ASN A 72 9.00 10.74 1.61
CA ASN A 72 9.98 10.66 0.52
C ASN A 72 9.48 11.19 -0.82
N LEU A 73 8.19 11.47 -0.97
CA LEU A 73 7.62 11.97 -2.21
C LEU A 73 7.07 13.37 -2.01
N ILE A 74 7.18 14.18 -3.06
CA ILE A 74 6.55 15.50 -3.08
C ILE A 74 5.08 15.29 -3.42
N LEU A 75 4.23 15.40 -2.41
CA LEU A 75 2.80 15.33 -2.59
C LEU A 75 2.26 16.72 -2.95
N PRO A 76 1.20 16.78 -3.78
CA PRO A 76 0.67 18.06 -4.23
C PRO A 76 0.06 18.90 -3.09
N GLU A 77 -0.35 18.25 -2.02
CA GLU A 77 -1.03 18.90 -0.89
C GLU A 77 -0.68 18.17 0.41
N LYS A 78 -0.97 18.83 1.53
CA LYS A 78 -0.94 18.16 2.83
C LYS A 78 -2.19 17.30 2.97
N ILE A 79 -1.99 16.03 3.29
CA ILE A 79 -3.07 15.04 3.26
C ILE A 79 -3.06 14.15 4.51
N GLU A 80 -4.25 13.66 4.84
CA GLU A 80 -4.40 12.53 5.75
C GLU A 80 -4.75 11.30 4.91
N ILE A 81 -3.92 10.25 5.02
CA ILE A 81 -4.17 8.96 4.38
C ILE A 81 -4.80 8.07 5.43
N ILE A 82 -6.03 7.67 5.21
CA ILE A 82 -6.80 6.84 6.14
C ILE A 82 -6.87 5.43 5.56
N VAL A 83 -6.29 4.47 6.26
CA VAL A 83 -6.38 3.06 5.88
C VAL A 83 -7.67 2.52 6.47
N LYS A 84 -8.65 2.23 5.60
CA LYS A 84 -10.01 1.85 6.00
C LYS A 84 -10.20 0.35 6.12
N ASP A 85 -9.53 -0.44 5.28
CA ASP A 85 -9.59 -1.90 5.35
C ASP A 85 -8.47 -2.54 4.54
N ILE A 86 -8.22 -3.82 4.81
CA ILE A 86 -7.20 -4.64 4.17
C ILE A 86 -7.84 -5.96 3.76
N ILE A 87 -7.56 -6.41 2.55
CA ILE A 87 -8.02 -7.70 2.05
C ILE A 87 -6.84 -8.45 1.47
N GLY A 88 -6.63 -9.67 1.92
CA GLY A 88 -5.59 -10.55 1.44
C GLY A 88 -6.08 -11.97 1.32
N LEU A 89 -5.29 -12.81 0.68
CA LEU A 89 -5.50 -14.25 0.58
C LEU A 89 -4.38 -14.95 1.33
N PRO A 90 -4.66 -15.87 2.25
CA PRO A 90 -3.64 -16.44 3.13
C PRO A 90 -2.40 -17.00 2.42
N ILE A 91 -2.59 -17.58 1.22
CA ILE A 91 -1.49 -18.17 0.46
C ILE A 91 -0.83 -17.16 -0.49
N ASP A 92 -1.61 -16.24 -1.08
CA ASP A 92 -1.17 -15.39 -2.18
C ASP A 92 -0.76 -13.98 -1.73
N THR A 93 -0.99 -13.63 -0.47
CA THR A 93 -0.70 -12.29 0.03
C THR A 93 0.48 -12.30 0.98
N CYS A 94 1.49 -11.47 0.67
CA CYS A 94 2.54 -11.13 1.62
C CYS A 94 2.52 -9.62 1.88
N PRO A 95 3.22 -9.12 2.90
CA PRO A 95 3.19 -7.69 3.25
C PRO A 95 3.51 -6.76 2.09
N SER A 96 4.45 -7.13 1.21
CA SER A 96 4.83 -6.30 0.05
C SER A 96 3.69 -6.10 -0.94
N HIS A 97 2.78 -7.05 -1.09
CA HIS A 97 1.63 -6.92 -1.99
C HIS A 97 0.67 -5.83 -1.50
N ILE A 98 0.45 -5.78 -0.19
CA ILE A 98 -0.39 -4.74 0.44
C ILE A 98 0.29 -3.37 0.29
N GLY A 99 1.59 -3.31 0.53
CA GLY A 99 2.34 -2.06 0.36
C GLY A 99 2.31 -1.55 -1.09
N ALA A 100 2.42 -2.44 -2.07
CA ALA A 100 2.31 -2.08 -3.48
C ALA A 100 0.94 -1.50 -3.81
N ALA A 101 -0.13 -2.17 -3.37
CA ALA A 101 -1.50 -1.67 -3.56
C ALA A 101 -1.67 -0.28 -2.94
N THR A 102 -1.07 -0.05 -1.77
CA THR A 102 -1.12 1.23 -1.07
C THR A 102 -0.40 2.32 -1.86
N ILE A 103 0.81 2.08 -2.33
CA ILE A 103 1.59 3.05 -3.09
C ILE A 103 0.88 3.41 -4.40
N ILE A 104 0.49 2.40 -5.16
CA ILE A 104 -0.24 2.62 -6.43
C ILE A 104 -1.55 3.37 -6.16
N GLY A 105 -2.24 3.01 -5.09
CA GLY A 105 -3.48 3.65 -4.70
C GLY A 105 -3.32 5.13 -4.36
N ILE A 106 -2.26 5.49 -3.65
CA ILE A 106 -2.00 6.90 -3.32
C ILE A 106 -1.72 7.72 -4.59
N PHE A 107 -0.90 7.20 -5.50
CA PHE A 107 -0.68 7.86 -6.80
C PHE A 107 -2.00 8.11 -7.52
N ASP A 108 -2.84 7.08 -7.63
CA ASP A 108 -4.12 7.19 -8.34
C ASP A 108 -5.10 8.12 -7.62
N TYR A 109 -5.23 7.98 -6.31
CA TYR A 109 -6.17 8.80 -5.52
C TYR A 109 -5.84 10.29 -5.62
N CYS A 110 -4.56 10.62 -5.58
CA CYS A 110 -4.07 12.00 -5.71
C CYS A 110 -3.93 12.46 -7.16
N GLU A 111 -4.33 11.61 -8.13
CA GLU A 111 -4.25 11.90 -9.57
C GLU A 111 -2.81 12.27 -10.00
N MET A 112 -1.83 11.64 -9.36
CA MET A 112 -0.43 11.77 -9.73
C MET A 112 -0.08 10.74 -10.80
N PRO A 113 0.64 11.13 -11.86
CA PRO A 113 0.97 10.19 -12.91
C PRO A 113 1.94 9.12 -12.41
N LEU A 114 1.65 7.88 -12.73
CA LEU A 114 2.52 6.74 -12.45
C LEU A 114 3.08 6.23 -13.78
N SER A 115 4.33 6.56 -14.06
CA SER A 115 5.00 6.21 -15.31
C SER A 115 5.21 4.70 -15.41
N LYS A 116 5.47 4.23 -16.65
CA LYS A 116 5.81 2.81 -16.87
C LYS A 116 7.07 2.41 -16.10
N GLU A 117 8.04 3.32 -16.02
CA GLU A 117 9.28 3.11 -15.27
C GLU A 117 9.00 2.96 -13.77
N ASN A 118 8.11 3.78 -13.22
CA ASN A 118 7.69 3.67 -11.82
C ASN A 118 6.97 2.35 -11.55
N ILE A 119 6.07 1.95 -12.43
CA ILE A 119 5.38 0.66 -12.31
C ILE A 119 6.38 -0.48 -12.32
N LYS A 120 7.37 -0.42 -13.21
CA LYS A 120 8.43 -1.43 -13.29
C LYS A 120 9.24 -1.51 -12.00
N LEU A 121 9.59 -0.36 -11.40
CA LEU A 121 10.30 -0.33 -10.12
C LEU A 121 9.48 -0.96 -9.00
N VAL A 122 8.18 -0.67 -8.93
CA VAL A 122 7.29 -1.29 -7.95
C VAL A 122 7.26 -2.80 -8.16
N ASP A 123 7.09 -3.25 -9.39
CA ASP A 123 7.03 -4.69 -9.71
C ASP A 123 8.33 -5.41 -9.35
N GLU A 124 9.48 -4.81 -9.64
CA GLU A 124 10.78 -5.38 -9.28
C GLU A 124 10.97 -5.46 -7.77
N PHE A 125 10.56 -4.41 -7.05
CA PHE A 125 10.60 -4.39 -5.59
C PHE A 125 9.74 -5.50 -5.00
N ILE A 126 8.52 -5.65 -5.52
CA ILE A 126 7.62 -6.73 -5.07
C ILE A 126 8.22 -8.10 -5.37
N GLY A 127 8.81 -8.29 -6.55
CA GLY A 127 9.46 -9.54 -6.90
C GLY A 127 10.57 -9.94 -5.92
N LYS A 128 11.33 -8.97 -5.42
CA LYS A 128 12.40 -9.20 -4.44
C LYS A 128 11.88 -9.46 -3.03
N ASN A 129 10.68 -8.99 -2.70
CA ASN A 129 10.11 -9.07 -1.36
C ASN A 129 8.94 -10.05 -1.26
N SER A 130 8.55 -10.68 -2.36
CA SER A 130 7.51 -11.72 -2.36
C SER A 130 7.95 -12.92 -1.52
N HIS A 131 7.00 -13.52 -0.85
CA HIS A 131 7.18 -14.68 0.06
C HIS A 131 7.97 -14.33 1.34
N SER A 132 8.30 -13.06 1.56
CA SER A 132 8.89 -12.63 2.82
C SER A 132 7.80 -12.29 3.83
N SER A 133 7.97 -12.74 5.08
CA SER A 133 7.14 -12.32 6.21
C SER A 133 7.67 -11.05 6.86
N LEU A 134 8.79 -10.51 6.36
CA LEU A 134 9.38 -9.28 6.86
C LEU A 134 8.74 -8.07 6.18
N LEU A 135 8.70 -6.95 6.91
CA LEU A 135 8.22 -5.69 6.35
C LEU A 135 9.29 -5.09 5.43
N PRO A 136 8.94 -4.76 4.18
CA PRO A 136 9.90 -4.18 3.25
C PRO A 136 10.32 -2.76 3.62
N ASP A 137 11.46 -2.32 3.06
CA ASP A 137 11.93 -0.94 3.19
C ASP A 137 11.29 -0.07 2.11
N TYR A 138 10.11 0.44 2.41
CA TYR A 138 9.37 1.30 1.48
C TYR A 138 10.02 2.68 1.27
N ASN A 139 10.81 3.15 2.22
CA ASN A 139 11.54 4.42 2.06
C ASN A 139 12.51 4.32 0.89
N LYS A 140 13.21 3.20 0.76
CA LYS A 140 14.12 2.95 -0.36
C LYS A 140 13.37 2.96 -1.70
N LEU A 141 12.23 2.29 -1.77
CA LEU A 141 11.42 2.28 -2.98
C LEU A 141 10.93 3.69 -3.33
N CYS A 142 10.36 4.41 -2.37
CA CYS A 142 9.83 5.76 -2.62
C CYS A 142 10.90 6.75 -3.03
N LEU A 143 12.11 6.64 -2.50
CA LEU A 143 13.25 7.46 -2.96
C LEU A 143 13.57 7.19 -4.43
N MET A 144 13.50 5.93 -4.87
CA MET A 144 13.72 5.59 -6.28
C MET A 144 12.61 6.15 -7.18
N LEU A 145 11.36 6.07 -6.74
CA LEU A 145 10.22 6.65 -7.45
C LEU A 145 10.34 8.16 -7.61
N ASN A 146 10.86 8.83 -6.59
CA ASN A 146 11.01 10.28 -6.61
C ASN A 146 12.10 10.77 -7.57
N GLN A 147 13.04 9.90 -7.98
CA GLN A 147 14.12 10.22 -8.91
C GLN A 147 13.68 10.13 -10.37
N LEU A 148 12.54 9.56 -10.66
CA LEU A 148 12.00 9.42 -12.00
C LEU A 148 11.00 10.53 -12.33
#